data_6047a9285aabb1f5782246d9d5722c02
#
_entry.id   6047a9285aabb1f5782246d9d5722c02
#
_cell.length_a   1.000
_cell.length_b   1.000
_cell.length_c   1.000
_cell.angle_alpha   90.00
_cell.angle_beta   90.00
_cell.angle_gamma   90.00
#
_symmetry.space_group_name_H-M   'P 1'
#
loop_
_entity.id
_entity.type
_entity.pdbx_description
1 polymer ?
#
loop_
_entity_poly.entity_id
_entity_poly.type
_entity_poly.pdbx_seq_one_letter_code
_entity_poly.pdbx_strand_id
1 'polypeptide(L)'
;MLVCIIEFGTRPGMAERNKALVTELLVHARTLEGFISKESFTSRDNPEKVITLSYWRDAESLKAWMRHEEHRKAIPRGKNELFTHYSIQIAEVTSDRHWRLDDKAPV
;
A
#
# COMPACT_ATOMS: atom_id res chain seq x y z
N MET A 1 3.27 11.69 -10.06
CA MET A 1 2.58 10.72 -9.18
C MET A 1 3.45 9.50 -8.96
N LEU A 2 3.60 9.11 -7.72
CA LEU A 2 4.38 7.92 -7.35
C LEU A 2 3.46 6.80 -6.92
N VAL A 3 3.91 5.55 -7.17
CA VAL A 3 3.29 4.36 -6.61
C VAL A 3 4.30 3.67 -5.70
N CYS A 4 3.85 3.33 -4.50
CA CYS A 4 4.60 2.51 -3.55
C CYS A 4 4.03 1.10 -3.60
N ILE A 5 4.85 0.14 -3.95
CA ILE A 5 4.46 -1.26 -4.10
C ILE A 5 5.11 -2.05 -2.96
N ILE A 6 4.30 -2.53 -2.06
CA ILE A 6 4.78 -3.36 -0.95
C ILE A 6 4.27 -4.78 -1.17
N GLU A 7 5.20 -5.72 -1.33
CA GLU A 7 4.90 -7.14 -1.39
C GLU A 7 5.31 -7.77 -0.07
N PHE A 8 4.43 -8.56 0.52
CA PHE A 8 4.76 -9.25 1.77
C PHE A 8 4.01 -10.58 1.89
N GLY A 9 4.57 -11.46 2.73
CA GLY A 9 3.88 -12.65 3.19
C GLY A 9 3.59 -12.54 4.68
N THR A 10 2.45 -13.08 5.13
CA THR A 10 2.09 -13.11 6.54
C THR A 10 2.49 -14.41 7.20
N ARG A 11 2.87 -14.34 8.46
CA ARG A 11 3.11 -15.54 9.26
C ARG A 11 1.79 -16.30 9.45
N PRO A 12 1.84 -17.63 9.63
CA PRO A 12 0.64 -18.41 9.88
C PRO A 12 -0.20 -17.81 11.01
N GLY A 13 -1.49 -17.65 10.76
CA GLY A 13 -2.43 -17.09 11.74
C GLY A 13 -2.41 -15.58 11.90
N MET A 14 -1.56 -14.87 11.16
CA MET A 14 -1.41 -13.40 11.31
C MET A 14 -2.16 -12.58 10.26
N ALA A 15 -2.82 -13.20 9.29
CA ALA A 15 -3.50 -12.48 8.21
C ALA A 15 -4.53 -11.47 8.71
N GLU A 16 -5.36 -11.85 9.68
CA GLU A 16 -6.40 -10.95 10.21
C GLU A 16 -5.80 -9.81 11.03
N ARG A 17 -4.76 -10.06 11.80
CA ARG A 17 -4.04 -9.00 12.52
C ARG A 17 -3.39 -8.01 11.58
N ASN A 18 -2.81 -8.51 10.50
CA ASN A 18 -2.22 -7.65 9.49
C ASN A 18 -3.28 -6.79 8.80
N LYS A 19 -4.42 -7.39 8.46
CA LYS A 19 -5.53 -6.67 7.85
C LYS A 19 -6.02 -5.54 8.76
N ALA A 20 -6.16 -5.81 10.05
CA ALA A 20 -6.57 -4.80 11.02
C ALA A 20 -5.56 -3.64 11.10
N LEU A 21 -4.26 -3.94 11.13
CA LEU A 21 -3.21 -2.93 11.14
C LEU A 21 -3.23 -2.08 9.89
N VAL A 22 -3.35 -2.70 8.71
CA VAL A 22 -3.42 -1.98 7.43
C VAL A 22 -4.63 -1.05 7.39
N THR A 23 -5.78 -1.50 7.88
CA THR A 23 -6.99 -0.69 7.95
C THR A 23 -6.80 0.53 8.87
N GLU A 24 -6.19 0.33 10.02
CA GLU A 24 -5.86 1.40 10.96
C GLU A 24 -4.90 2.41 10.34
N LEU A 25 -3.84 1.94 9.70
CA LEU A 25 -2.86 2.80 9.06
C LEU A 25 -3.48 3.65 7.94
N LEU A 26 -4.44 3.10 7.21
CA LEU A 26 -5.12 3.82 6.14
C LEU A 26 -5.85 5.06 6.66
N VAL A 27 -6.43 5.00 7.85
CA VAL A 27 -7.07 6.15 8.48
C VAL A 27 -6.08 7.31 8.63
N HIS A 28 -4.87 7.01 9.06
CA HIS A 28 -3.82 8.03 9.22
C HIS A 28 -3.27 8.52 7.87
N ALA A 29 -3.05 7.62 6.93
CA ALA A 29 -2.54 7.98 5.60
C ALA A 29 -3.48 8.95 4.88
N ARG A 30 -4.79 8.75 5.01
CA ARG A 30 -5.80 9.60 4.38
C ARG A 30 -5.79 11.05 4.86
N THR A 31 -5.22 11.32 6.01
CA THR A 31 -5.13 12.69 6.54
C THR A 31 -4.00 13.49 5.90
N LEU A 32 -3.08 12.83 5.22
CA LEU A 32 -1.91 13.50 4.64
C LEU A 32 -2.21 14.12 3.29
N GLU A 33 -1.74 15.34 3.10
CA GLU A 33 -1.80 15.99 1.81
C GLU A 33 -0.96 15.20 0.81
N GLY A 34 -1.50 15.03 -0.40
CA GLY A 34 -0.81 14.27 -1.44
C GLY A 34 -1.09 12.77 -1.43
N PHE A 35 -1.80 12.24 -0.43
CA PHE A 35 -2.30 10.88 -0.47
C PHE A 35 -3.39 10.77 -1.55
N ILE A 36 -3.29 9.76 -2.42
CA ILE A 36 -4.26 9.55 -3.50
C ILE A 36 -5.13 8.33 -3.21
N SER A 37 -4.52 7.15 -3.06
CA SER A 37 -5.26 5.92 -2.81
C SER A 37 -4.36 4.83 -2.25
N LYS A 38 -4.98 3.82 -1.65
CA LYS A 38 -4.27 2.64 -1.15
C LYS A 38 -5.21 1.45 -1.22
N GLU A 39 -4.71 0.34 -1.75
CA GLU A 39 -5.48 -0.90 -1.83
C GLU A 39 -4.55 -2.11 -1.75
N SER A 40 -5.02 -3.16 -1.11
CA SER A 40 -4.26 -4.41 -0.98
C SER A 40 -4.91 -5.52 -1.78
N PHE A 41 -4.07 -6.39 -2.35
CA PHE A 41 -4.48 -7.48 -3.22
C PHE A 41 -3.80 -8.77 -2.79
N THR A 42 -4.53 -9.87 -2.84
CA THR A 42 -3.98 -11.19 -2.59
C THR A 42 -3.67 -11.87 -3.92
N SER A 43 -2.51 -12.52 -4.01
CA SER A 43 -2.13 -13.24 -5.22
C SER A 43 -3.08 -14.41 -5.49
N ARG A 44 -3.52 -14.55 -6.76
CA ARG A 44 -4.31 -15.72 -7.19
C ARG A 44 -3.52 -17.01 -7.09
N ASP A 45 -2.22 -16.93 -7.35
CA ASP A 45 -1.37 -18.11 -7.43
C ASP A 45 -0.81 -18.52 -6.08
N ASN A 46 -0.70 -17.56 -5.15
CA ASN A 46 -0.17 -17.80 -3.81
C ASN A 46 -0.96 -16.97 -2.79
N PRO A 47 -1.94 -17.59 -2.11
CA PRO A 47 -2.80 -16.87 -1.16
C PRO A 47 -2.06 -16.23 0.04
N GLU A 48 -0.84 -16.65 0.32
CA GLU A 48 -0.04 -16.08 1.40
C GLU A 48 0.68 -14.80 0.99
N LYS A 49 0.70 -14.50 -0.31
CA LYS A 49 1.37 -13.33 -0.86
C LYS A 49 0.37 -12.20 -1.03
N VAL A 50 0.70 -11.04 -0.47
CA VAL A 50 -0.13 -9.84 -0.54
C VAL A 50 0.69 -8.69 -1.14
N ILE A 51 0.04 -7.89 -1.96
CA ILE A 51 0.61 -6.66 -2.49
C ILE A 51 -0.28 -5.50 -2.04
N THR A 52 0.34 -4.47 -1.48
CA THR A 52 -0.34 -3.20 -1.20
C THR A 52 0.20 -2.15 -2.16
N LEU A 53 -0.72 -1.50 -2.89
CA LEU A 53 -0.41 -0.38 -3.76
C LEU A 53 -0.90 0.90 -3.09
N SER A 54 -0.01 1.88 -2.95
CA SER A 54 -0.41 3.22 -2.53
C SER A 54 0.10 4.25 -3.52
N TYR A 55 -0.76 5.22 -3.84
CA TYR A 55 -0.46 6.26 -4.81
C TYR A 55 -0.34 7.60 -4.10
N TRP A 56 0.67 8.38 -4.48
CA TRP A 56 1.03 9.64 -3.85
C TRP A 56 1.29 10.69 -4.91
N ARG A 57 0.90 11.93 -4.61
CA ARG A 57 1.08 13.04 -5.54
C ARG A 57 2.55 13.23 -5.93
N ASP A 58 3.46 13.14 -4.96
CA ASP A 58 4.88 13.39 -5.14
C ASP A 58 5.73 12.69 -4.07
N ALA A 59 7.05 12.79 -4.22
CA ALA A 59 7.98 12.17 -3.29
C ALA A 59 7.89 12.74 -1.87
N GLU A 60 7.62 14.03 -1.73
CA GLU A 60 7.52 14.67 -0.41
C GLU A 60 6.32 14.13 0.38
N SER A 61 5.20 13.92 -0.30
CA SER A 61 4.01 13.33 0.31
C SER A 61 4.27 11.92 0.82
N LEU A 62 4.95 11.10 0.02
CA LEU A 62 5.31 9.74 0.43
C LEU A 62 6.30 9.75 1.59
N LYS A 63 7.28 10.64 1.57
CA LYS A 63 8.24 10.79 2.68
C LYS A 63 7.53 11.20 3.98
N ALA A 64 6.56 12.09 3.90
CA ALA A 64 5.78 12.50 5.06
C ALA A 64 5.05 11.30 5.69
N TRP A 65 4.51 10.40 4.86
CA TRP A 65 3.92 9.16 5.35
C TRP A 65 4.94 8.24 6.00
N MET A 66 6.08 8.05 5.38
CA MET A 66 7.14 7.19 5.92
C MET A 66 7.68 7.71 7.27
N ARG A 67 7.62 9.01 7.50
CA ARG A 67 8.02 9.65 8.77
C ARG A 67 6.89 9.72 9.79
N HIS A 68 5.65 9.42 9.37
CA HIS A 68 4.50 9.51 10.26
C HIS A 68 4.68 8.56 11.44
N GLU A 69 4.35 9.04 12.64
CA GLU A 69 4.54 8.27 13.86
C GLU A 69 3.85 6.91 13.83
N GLU A 70 2.61 6.86 13.37
CA GLU A 70 1.86 5.61 13.31
C GLU A 70 2.48 4.61 12.33
N HIS A 71 2.99 5.10 11.19
CA HIS A 71 3.70 4.25 10.24
C HIS A 71 5.00 3.71 10.84
N ARG A 72 5.74 4.56 11.52
CA ARG A 72 7.01 4.17 12.16
C ARG A 72 6.80 3.13 13.26
N LYS A 73 5.70 3.24 14.02
CA LYS A 73 5.35 2.24 15.04
C LYS A 73 4.98 0.89 14.43
N ALA A 74 4.41 0.89 13.23
CA ALA A 74 3.98 -0.33 12.57
C ALA A 74 5.14 -1.16 12.01
N ILE A 75 6.27 -0.53 11.65
CA ILE A 75 7.41 -1.24 11.04
C ILE A 75 7.95 -2.37 11.91
N PRO A 76 8.29 -2.16 13.20
CA PRO A 76 8.78 -3.27 14.02
C PRO A 76 7.71 -4.34 14.28
N ARG A 77 6.44 -3.99 14.33
CA ARG A 77 5.35 -4.97 14.48
C ARG A 77 5.30 -5.90 13.28
N GLY A 78 5.44 -5.36 12.07
CA GLY A 78 5.48 -6.17 10.86
C GLY A 78 6.65 -7.15 10.88
N LYS A 79 7.85 -6.66 11.14
CA LYS A 79 9.08 -7.48 11.15
C LYS A 79 9.07 -8.53 12.26
N ASN A 80 8.60 -8.18 13.44
CA ASN A 80 8.71 -9.04 14.62
C ASN A 80 7.55 -10.00 14.79
N GLU A 81 6.38 -9.69 14.25
CA GLU A 81 5.15 -10.45 14.55
C GLU A 81 4.36 -10.91 13.33
N LEU A 82 4.33 -10.12 12.26
CA LEU A 82 3.34 -10.31 11.20
C LEU A 82 3.88 -10.94 9.92
N PHE A 83 5.08 -10.54 9.50
CA PHE A 83 5.58 -10.89 8.16
C PHE A 83 6.61 -12.01 8.17
N THR A 84 6.55 -12.85 7.13
CA THR A 84 7.65 -13.76 6.80
C THR A 84 8.73 -13.06 5.98
N HIS A 85 8.31 -12.10 5.17
CA HIS A 85 9.19 -11.30 4.30
C HIS A 85 8.42 -10.08 3.81
N TYR A 86 9.14 -9.07 3.34
CA TYR A 86 8.55 -7.98 2.58
C TYR A 86 9.58 -7.36 1.64
N SER A 87 9.08 -6.72 0.60
CA SER A 87 9.87 -5.86 -0.27
C SER A 87 9.09 -4.60 -0.60
N ILE A 88 9.81 -3.51 -0.84
CA ILE A 88 9.22 -2.22 -1.17
C ILE A 88 9.85 -1.71 -2.45
N GLN A 89 9.01 -1.31 -3.41
CA GLN A 89 9.43 -0.63 -4.61
C GLN A 89 8.66 0.68 -4.72
N ILE A 90 9.37 1.74 -5.10
CA ILE A 90 8.77 3.04 -5.36
C ILE A 90 9.05 3.35 -6.82
N ALA A 91 7.98 3.62 -7.57
CA ALA A 91 8.08 3.88 -9.00
C ALA A 91 7.31 5.14 -9.35
N GLU A 92 7.76 5.82 -10.40
CA GLU A 92 7.06 6.95 -10.95
C GLU A 92 6.08 6.47 -12.03
N VAL A 93 4.85 6.97 -11.97
CA VAL A 93 3.85 6.67 -12.98
C VAL A 93 4.09 7.58 -14.18
N THR A 94 4.50 7.00 -15.30
CA THR A 94 4.84 7.76 -16.50
C THR A 94 3.69 7.91 -17.48
N SER A 95 2.65 7.09 -17.34
CA SER A 95 1.45 7.16 -18.18
C SER A 95 0.27 6.62 -17.37
N ASP A 96 -0.87 7.26 -17.51
CA ASP A 96 -2.07 6.92 -16.77
C ASP A 96 -3.28 7.10 -17.69
N ARG A 97 -3.96 6.01 -18.03
CA ARG A 97 -5.10 6.02 -18.94
C ARG A 97 -6.26 5.26 -18.32
N HIS A 98 -7.47 5.78 -18.50
CA HIS A 98 -8.69 5.20 -17.97
C HIS A 98 -9.73 5.07 -19.05
N TRP A 99 -10.43 3.94 -19.06
CA TRP A 99 -11.58 3.69 -19.92
C TRP A 99 -12.65 2.97 -19.09
N ARG A 100 -13.88 3.36 -19.31
CA ARG A 100 -15.06 2.70 -18.73
C ARG A 100 -16.04 2.38 -19.82
N LEU A 101 -16.81 1.31 -19.65
CA LEU A 101 -17.77 0.86 -20.67
C LEU A 101 -18.79 1.95 -21.06
N ASP A 102 -19.13 2.82 -20.11
CA ASP A 102 -20.07 3.93 -20.33
C ASP A 102 -19.42 5.20 -20.88
N ASP A 103 -18.10 5.20 -21.11
CA ASP A 103 -17.40 6.34 -21.70
C ASP A 103 -17.78 6.46 -23.16
N LYS A 104 -18.13 7.69 -23.59
CA LYS A 104 -18.57 7.97 -24.96
C LYS A 104 -17.44 8.08 -25.95
N ALA A 105 -16.23 8.36 -25.51
CA ALA A 105 -15.05 8.51 -26.35
C ALA A 105 -14.03 7.46 -25.98
N PRO A 106 -13.50 6.71 -26.96
CA PRO A 106 -12.40 5.78 -26.69
C PRO A 106 -11.14 6.57 -26.35
N VAL A 107 -10.34 5.98 -25.52
CA VAL A 107 -9.07 6.57 -25.07
C VAL A 107 -7.96 6.30 -26.07
#